data_faaea3e457783cc41f535c300d63ecd4
#
_entry.id   faaea3e457783cc41f535c300d63ecd4
#
_cell.length_a   1.000
_cell.length_b   1.000
_cell.length_c   1.000
_cell.angle_alpha   90.00
_cell.angle_beta   90.00
_cell.angle_gamma   90.00
#
_symmetry.space_group_name_H-M   'P 1'
#
loop_
_entity.id
_entity.type
_entity.pdbx_description
1 polymer ?
#
loop_
_entity_poly.entity_id
_entity_poly.type
_entity_poly.pdbx_seq_one_letter_code
_entity_poly.pdbx_strand_id
1 'polypeptide(L)'
;MRTVILSLALTLGVVAAPALAHHSFGVAFDAEKTVTLTGTITKIEWTNPHTHVYADVKDAAGRVVSWKFEGYPPTVLSRTGWKRDVTVKVGDTITMFGYRARDGSAFAHLREVTLADGKRLFFGPPPGTGEGGAVAK
;
A
#
# COMPACT_ATOMS: atom_id res chain seq x y z
N MET A 1 1.99 19.27 -68.69
CA MET A 1 2.54 19.60 -67.41
C MET A 1 1.69 18.90 -66.33
N ARG A 2 2.22 17.89 -65.70
CA ARG A 2 1.51 17.13 -64.65
C ARG A 2 2.03 17.60 -63.27
N THR A 3 1.18 18.26 -62.55
CA THR A 3 1.48 18.72 -61.18
C THR A 3 1.30 17.56 -60.22
N VAL A 4 2.38 17.08 -59.63
CA VAL A 4 2.34 16.08 -58.55
C VAL A 4 2.18 16.81 -57.23
N ILE A 5 1.02 16.66 -56.61
CA ILE A 5 0.75 17.17 -55.26
C ILE A 5 1.27 16.11 -54.28
N LEU A 6 2.36 16.44 -53.60
CA LEU A 6 2.95 15.58 -52.57
C LEU A 6 2.22 15.87 -51.24
N SER A 7 1.26 15.01 -50.88
CA SER A 7 0.58 15.11 -49.56
C SER A 7 1.50 14.53 -48.50
N LEU A 8 2.08 15.43 -47.68
CA LEU A 8 2.85 15.08 -46.49
C LEU A 8 1.88 14.79 -45.34
N ALA A 9 1.58 13.52 -45.12
CA ALA A 9 0.81 13.08 -43.95
C ALA A 9 1.72 13.14 -42.69
N LEU A 10 1.54 14.19 -41.89
CA LEU A 10 2.19 14.35 -40.59
C LEU A 10 1.47 13.43 -39.59
N THR A 11 1.95 12.21 -39.42
CA THR A 11 1.49 11.30 -38.35
C THR A 11 2.02 11.82 -37.01
N LEU A 12 1.17 12.53 -36.27
CA LEU A 12 1.42 12.91 -34.88
C LEU A 12 1.35 11.62 -34.04
N GLY A 13 2.50 11.01 -33.79
CA GLY A 13 2.62 9.90 -32.84
C GLY A 13 2.34 10.42 -31.42
N VAL A 14 1.15 10.19 -30.91
CA VAL A 14 0.85 10.37 -29.49
C VAL A 14 1.66 9.34 -28.71
N VAL A 15 2.82 9.73 -28.21
CA VAL A 15 3.56 8.95 -27.22
C VAL A 15 2.74 9.01 -25.94
N ALA A 16 1.90 8.01 -25.70
CA ALA A 16 1.28 7.81 -24.40
C ALA A 16 2.40 7.44 -23.41
N ALA A 17 2.94 8.46 -22.73
CA ALA A 17 3.78 8.23 -21.56
C ALA A 17 2.93 7.45 -20.54
N PRO A 18 3.40 6.30 -20.03
CA PRO A 18 2.72 5.65 -18.92
C PRO A 18 2.70 6.66 -17.77
N ALA A 19 1.51 7.07 -17.38
CA ALA A 19 1.31 7.85 -16.15
C ALA A 19 1.70 6.92 -15.00
N LEU A 20 2.96 6.99 -14.60
CA LEU A 20 3.47 6.35 -13.39
C LEU A 20 2.87 7.11 -12.20
N ALA A 21 1.62 6.82 -11.89
CA ALA A 21 0.97 7.24 -10.66
C ALA A 21 1.53 6.40 -9.48
N HIS A 22 2.85 6.27 -9.41
CA HIS A 22 3.50 5.87 -8.20
C HIS A 22 3.66 7.12 -7.36
N HIS A 23 2.67 7.36 -6.49
CA HIS A 23 2.92 8.22 -5.35
C HIS A 23 4.14 7.64 -4.65
N SER A 24 5.27 8.36 -4.68
CA SER A 24 6.45 7.88 -3.96
C SER A 24 6.04 7.76 -2.49
N PHE A 25 6.46 6.69 -1.83
CA PHE A 25 6.21 6.48 -0.39
C PHE A 25 6.43 7.78 0.40
N GLY A 26 7.54 8.50 0.17
CA GLY A 26 7.90 9.72 0.87
C GLY A 26 6.96 10.92 0.66
N VAL A 27 6.11 10.90 -0.37
CA VAL A 27 5.08 11.93 -0.56
C VAL A 27 3.86 11.66 0.32
N ALA A 28 3.44 10.41 0.43
CA ALA A 28 2.22 10.04 1.15
C ALA A 28 2.49 9.75 2.63
N PHE A 29 3.63 9.15 2.97
CA PHE A 29 3.91 8.64 4.31
C PHE A 29 5.19 9.25 4.91
N ASP A 30 5.25 9.28 6.24
CA ASP A 30 6.37 9.78 7.00
C ASP A 30 7.12 8.62 7.69
N ALA A 31 8.32 8.32 7.19
CA ALA A 31 9.14 7.21 7.72
C ALA A 31 9.57 7.43 9.18
N GLU A 32 9.55 8.67 9.66
CA GLU A 32 9.88 8.99 11.05
C GLU A 32 8.68 8.92 11.99
N LYS A 33 7.45 8.90 11.45
CA LYS A 33 6.21 8.81 12.21
C LYS A 33 5.62 7.42 12.11
N THR A 34 6.04 6.54 12.98
CA THR A 34 5.51 5.18 13.08
C THR A 34 4.22 5.14 13.92
N VAL A 35 3.38 4.16 13.62
CA VAL A 35 2.22 3.80 14.43
C VAL A 35 2.23 2.30 14.70
N THR A 36 1.81 1.93 15.92
CA THR A 36 1.53 0.54 16.29
C THR A 36 0.13 0.52 16.88
N LEU A 37 -0.79 -0.11 16.18
CA LEU A 37 -2.21 -0.07 16.52
C LEU A 37 -2.79 -1.48 16.55
N THR A 38 -3.54 -1.78 17.59
CA THR A 38 -4.31 -3.03 17.68
C THR A 38 -5.77 -2.74 17.35
N GLY A 39 -6.33 -3.49 16.42
CA GLY A 39 -7.69 -3.31 15.97
C GLY A 39 -8.30 -4.54 15.33
N THR A 40 -9.60 -4.50 15.14
CA THR A 40 -10.37 -5.55 14.48
C THR A 40 -10.53 -5.24 13.00
N ILE A 41 -10.13 -6.16 12.14
CA ILE A 41 -10.25 -6.01 10.68
C ILE A 41 -11.72 -5.94 10.29
N THR A 42 -12.09 -4.88 9.59
CA THR A 42 -13.46 -4.66 9.08
C THR A 42 -13.58 -4.92 7.59
N LYS A 43 -12.48 -4.75 6.82
CA LYS A 43 -12.44 -4.96 5.38
C LYS A 43 -11.03 -5.23 4.91
N ILE A 44 -10.89 -6.05 3.87
CA ILE A 44 -9.63 -6.25 3.15
C ILE A 44 -9.92 -6.06 1.65
N GLU A 45 -9.17 -5.17 1.01
CA GLU A 45 -9.17 -5.00 -0.45
C GLU A 45 -7.90 -5.61 -1.01
N TRP A 46 -8.04 -6.78 -1.61
CA TRP A 46 -6.93 -7.52 -2.21
C TRP A 46 -6.85 -7.20 -3.71
N THR A 47 -6.42 -5.97 -4.03
CA THR A 47 -6.45 -5.42 -5.39
C THR A 47 -5.12 -4.75 -5.76
N ASN A 48 -4.84 -4.65 -7.08
CA ASN A 48 -3.73 -3.84 -7.58
C ASN A 48 -4.16 -2.34 -7.65
N PRO A 49 -3.22 -1.41 -7.51
CA PRO A 49 -1.78 -1.60 -7.27
C PRO A 49 -1.41 -1.85 -5.81
N HIS A 50 -2.33 -1.70 -4.87
CA HIS A 50 -2.10 -1.82 -3.44
C HIS A 50 -3.18 -2.64 -2.74
N THR A 51 -2.76 -3.53 -1.85
CA THR A 51 -3.67 -4.16 -0.90
C THR A 51 -3.99 -3.17 0.20
N HIS A 52 -5.28 -3.11 0.62
CA HIS A 52 -5.68 -2.30 1.75
C HIS A 52 -6.32 -3.16 2.84
N VAL A 53 -5.98 -2.85 4.09
CA VAL A 53 -6.60 -3.40 5.29
C VAL A 53 -7.30 -2.27 6.02
N TYR A 54 -8.55 -2.46 6.36
CA TYR A 54 -9.32 -1.53 7.18
C TYR A 54 -9.56 -2.16 8.55
N ALA A 55 -9.36 -1.41 9.60
CA ALA A 55 -9.53 -1.90 10.95
C ALA A 55 -10.12 -0.83 11.87
N ASP A 56 -10.97 -1.24 12.77
CA ASP A 56 -11.49 -0.43 13.84
C ASP A 56 -10.56 -0.51 15.05
N VAL A 57 -10.00 0.63 15.43
CA VAL A 57 -9.04 0.79 16.52
C VAL A 57 -9.67 1.64 17.61
N LYS A 58 -9.56 1.23 18.86
CA LYS A 58 -9.95 2.06 20.00
C LYS A 58 -8.82 3.03 20.34
N ASP A 59 -9.14 4.32 20.42
CA ASP A 59 -8.20 5.33 20.90
C ASP A 59 -8.07 5.31 22.43
N ALA A 60 -7.19 6.14 22.98
CA ALA A 60 -6.97 6.22 24.41
C ALA A 60 -8.22 6.63 25.21
N ALA A 61 -9.20 7.29 24.57
CA ALA A 61 -10.48 7.67 25.18
C ALA A 61 -11.55 6.59 24.99
N GLY A 62 -11.21 5.43 24.38
CA GLY A 62 -12.13 4.32 24.11
C GLY A 62 -13.03 4.53 22.89
N ARG A 63 -12.83 5.60 22.11
CA ARG A 63 -13.59 5.85 20.89
C ARG A 63 -13.05 4.99 19.76
N VAL A 64 -13.95 4.46 18.94
CA VAL A 64 -13.56 3.69 17.74
C VAL A 64 -13.17 4.65 16.62
N VAL A 65 -11.99 4.43 16.07
CA VAL A 65 -11.48 5.14 14.89
C VAL A 65 -11.21 4.10 13.80
N SER A 66 -11.84 4.26 12.66
CA SER A 66 -11.60 3.40 11.49
C SER A 66 -10.30 3.84 10.81
N TRP A 67 -9.33 2.94 10.79
CA TRP A 67 -8.03 3.12 10.14
C TRP A 67 -7.99 2.41 8.79
N LYS A 68 -7.31 3.04 7.84
CA LYS A 68 -6.93 2.43 6.56
C LYS A 68 -5.42 2.16 6.57
N PHE A 69 -5.02 0.97 6.15
CA PHE A 69 -3.63 0.60 5.97
C PHE A 69 -3.42 0.20 4.52
N GLU A 70 -2.41 0.80 3.87
CA GLU A 70 -1.98 0.46 2.53
C GLU A 70 -0.73 -0.39 2.59
N GLY A 71 -0.66 -1.42 1.77
CA GLY A 71 0.49 -2.29 1.68
C GLY A 71 0.90 -2.58 0.24
N TYR A 72 1.69 -3.62 0.09
CA TYR A 72 2.19 -4.05 -1.20
C TYR A 72 1.11 -4.66 -2.09
N PRO A 73 1.35 -4.76 -3.43
CA PRO A 73 0.44 -5.45 -4.33
C PRO A 73 0.20 -6.91 -3.92
N PRO A 74 -0.97 -7.48 -4.25
CA PRO A 74 -1.28 -8.89 -3.99
C PRO A 74 -0.21 -9.88 -4.47
N THR A 75 0.40 -9.61 -5.61
CA THR A 75 1.46 -10.45 -6.18
C THR A 75 2.73 -10.48 -5.33
N VAL A 76 3.09 -9.37 -4.70
CA VAL A 76 4.22 -9.30 -3.76
C VAL A 76 3.88 -10.05 -2.48
N LEU A 77 2.71 -9.81 -1.92
CA LEU A 77 2.26 -10.47 -0.69
C LEU A 77 2.18 -11.99 -0.86
N SER A 78 1.64 -12.46 -1.97
CA SER A 78 1.56 -13.91 -2.25
C SER A 78 2.94 -14.57 -2.32
N ARG A 79 3.95 -13.88 -2.84
CA ARG A 79 5.34 -14.39 -2.87
C ARG A 79 5.98 -14.46 -1.48
N THR A 80 5.53 -13.65 -0.55
CA THR A 80 5.99 -13.66 0.85
C THR A 80 5.14 -14.54 1.77
N GLY A 81 4.27 -15.36 1.18
CA GLY A 81 3.49 -16.37 1.90
C GLY A 81 2.12 -15.93 2.37
N TRP A 82 1.69 -14.71 2.05
CA TRP A 82 0.35 -14.24 2.35
C TRP A 82 -0.69 -14.91 1.45
N LYS A 83 -1.79 -15.35 2.06
CA LYS A 83 -2.92 -15.94 1.36
C LYS A 83 -4.17 -15.11 1.66
N ARG A 84 -4.87 -14.70 0.60
CA ARG A 84 -6.12 -13.95 0.70
C ARG A 84 -7.11 -14.68 1.59
N ASP A 85 -7.73 -13.95 2.53
CA ASP A 85 -8.77 -14.44 3.45
C ASP A 85 -8.37 -15.69 4.28
N VAL A 86 -7.07 -16.00 4.34
CA VAL A 86 -6.51 -17.13 5.10
C VAL A 86 -5.51 -16.64 6.14
N THR A 87 -4.52 -15.84 5.71
CA THR A 87 -3.46 -15.36 6.62
C THR A 87 -4.04 -14.40 7.65
N VAL A 88 -4.91 -13.50 7.22
CA VAL A 88 -5.79 -12.67 8.05
C VAL A 88 -7.15 -12.54 7.35
N LYS A 89 -8.21 -12.32 8.12
CA LYS A 89 -9.56 -12.18 7.61
C LYS A 89 -10.35 -11.13 8.39
N VAL A 90 -11.46 -10.70 7.84
CA VAL A 90 -12.42 -9.82 8.52
C VAL A 90 -12.86 -10.46 9.85
N GLY A 91 -12.84 -9.66 10.91
CA GLY A 91 -13.13 -10.07 12.28
C GLY A 91 -11.91 -10.45 13.11
N ASP A 92 -10.74 -10.66 12.49
CA ASP A 92 -9.51 -10.90 13.25
C ASP A 92 -9.07 -9.63 13.97
N THR A 93 -8.63 -9.77 15.21
CA THR A 93 -7.96 -8.70 15.96
C THR A 93 -6.46 -8.89 15.85
N ILE A 94 -5.78 -7.92 15.29
CA ILE A 94 -4.34 -7.95 15.00
C ILE A 94 -3.68 -6.65 15.44
N THR A 95 -2.36 -6.70 15.62
CA THR A 95 -1.54 -5.50 15.81
C THR A 95 -0.85 -5.16 14.50
N MET A 96 -1.00 -3.92 14.06
CA MET A 96 -0.49 -3.39 12.80
C MET A 96 0.57 -2.34 13.08
N PHE A 97 1.76 -2.54 12.53
CA PHE A 97 2.86 -1.58 12.56
C PHE A 97 3.06 -0.97 11.18
N GLY A 98 3.22 0.35 11.12
CA GLY A 98 3.42 1.04 9.86
C GLY A 98 3.84 2.49 10.01
N TYR A 99 3.86 3.19 8.88
CA TYR A 99 4.25 4.59 8.77
C TYR A 99 3.03 5.47 8.51
N ARG A 100 2.83 6.49 9.33
CA ARG A 100 1.65 7.35 9.29
C ARG A 100 1.63 8.22 8.02
N ALA A 101 0.44 8.48 7.51
CA ALA A 101 0.24 9.46 6.46
C ALA A 101 0.66 10.87 6.93
N ARG A 102 1.29 11.63 6.03
CA ARG A 102 1.80 12.98 6.31
C ARG A 102 0.70 13.98 6.61
N ASP A 103 -0.50 13.78 6.07
CA ASP A 103 -1.67 14.63 6.29
C ASP A 103 -2.30 14.45 7.69
N GLY A 104 -1.79 13.50 8.48
CA GLY A 104 -2.26 13.23 9.82
C GLY A 104 -3.57 12.43 9.91
N SER A 105 -4.12 12.00 8.78
CA SER A 105 -5.34 11.17 8.74
C SER A 105 -5.13 9.80 9.42
N ALA A 106 -6.22 9.06 9.64
CA ALA A 106 -6.20 7.69 10.13
C ALA A 106 -5.81 6.72 9.00
N PHE A 107 -4.63 6.97 8.40
CA PHE A 107 -4.08 6.23 7.29
C PHE A 107 -2.59 5.95 7.53
N ALA A 108 -2.13 4.74 7.19
CA ALA A 108 -0.74 4.36 7.33
C ALA A 108 -0.31 3.37 6.23
N HIS A 109 0.99 3.34 5.93
CA HIS A 109 1.59 2.28 5.14
C HIS A 109 1.94 1.10 6.04
N LEU A 110 1.31 -0.04 5.82
CA LEU A 110 1.47 -1.25 6.63
C LEU A 110 2.79 -1.96 6.32
N ARG A 111 3.57 -2.22 7.36
CA ARG A 111 4.86 -2.93 7.23
C ARG A 111 4.85 -4.29 7.87
N GLU A 112 4.16 -4.42 9.00
CA GLU A 112 4.18 -5.63 9.79
C GLU A 112 2.82 -5.83 10.46
N VAL A 113 2.46 -7.09 10.61
CA VAL A 113 1.28 -7.54 11.34
C VAL A 113 1.71 -8.54 12.41
N THR A 114 1.22 -8.35 13.63
CA THR A 114 1.31 -9.37 14.68
C THR A 114 -0.06 -9.99 14.88
N LEU A 115 -0.14 -11.28 14.68
CA LEU A 115 -1.37 -12.07 14.85
C LEU A 115 -1.69 -12.27 16.34
N ALA A 116 -2.90 -12.76 16.66
CA ALA A 116 -3.34 -13.00 18.03
C ALA A 116 -2.47 -14.04 18.78
N ASP A 117 -1.83 -14.96 18.06
CA ASP A 117 -0.90 -15.94 18.61
C ASP A 117 0.53 -15.40 18.84
N GLY A 118 0.76 -14.11 18.56
CA GLY A 118 2.04 -13.43 18.68
C GLY A 118 2.96 -13.59 17.46
N LYS A 119 2.55 -14.31 16.42
CA LYS A 119 3.33 -14.47 15.20
C LYS A 119 3.41 -13.15 14.44
N ARG A 120 4.63 -12.74 14.09
CA ARG A 120 4.90 -11.53 13.30
C ARG A 120 5.11 -11.86 11.84
N LEU A 121 4.47 -11.10 10.98
CA LEU A 121 4.51 -11.26 9.52
C LEU A 121 4.79 -9.90 8.86
N PHE A 122 5.74 -9.87 7.92
CA PHE A 122 5.92 -8.67 7.10
C PHE A 122 4.79 -8.56 6.08
N PHE A 123 4.22 -7.36 5.97
CA PHE A 123 3.20 -7.06 4.95
C PHE A 123 3.88 -6.52 3.68
N GLY A 124 4.78 -7.33 3.14
CA GLY A 124 5.63 -7.01 1.99
C GLY A 124 6.97 -7.72 2.10
N PRO A 125 7.97 -7.32 1.30
CA PRO A 125 9.33 -7.87 1.37
C PRO A 125 9.92 -7.64 2.77
N PRO A 126 10.65 -8.62 3.33
CA PRO A 126 11.39 -8.44 4.57
C PRO A 126 12.41 -7.30 4.45
N PRO A 127 12.75 -6.63 5.56
CA PRO A 127 13.79 -5.61 5.56
C PRO A 127 15.10 -6.16 4.98
N GLY A 128 15.75 -5.39 4.10
CA GLY A 128 17.02 -5.75 3.48
C GLY A 128 16.95 -6.61 2.22
N THR A 129 15.77 -7.04 1.78
CA THR A 129 15.63 -7.86 0.55
C THR A 129 15.39 -7.01 -0.71
N GLY A 130 15.57 -5.71 -0.62
CA GLY A 130 15.59 -4.73 -1.70
C GLY A 130 14.47 -4.88 -2.72
N GLU A 131 13.41 -4.12 -2.54
CA GLU A 131 12.74 -3.36 -3.58
C GLU A 131 12.01 -2.21 -2.91
N GLY A 132 12.49 -0.99 -3.16
CA GLY A 132 11.71 0.23 -3.03
C GLY A 132 11.39 0.74 -1.64
N GLY A 133 12.21 0.52 -0.65
CA GLY A 133 12.17 1.29 0.57
C GLY A 133 13.50 1.98 0.77
N ALA A 134 13.62 3.24 0.37
CA ALA A 134 14.73 4.05 0.83
C ALA A 134 14.66 4.07 2.36
N VAL A 135 15.46 3.22 3.00
CA VAL A 135 15.83 3.43 4.38
C VAL A 135 16.70 4.67 4.35
N ALA A 136 16.15 5.81 4.76
CA ALA A 136 16.94 6.99 5.00
C ALA A 136 18.06 6.59 5.98
N LYS A 137 19.30 6.88 5.54
CA LYS A 137 20.45 6.93 6.44
C LYS A 137 20.25 8.08 7.41
#